data_812d29aafbcedf43dba358171c2e735c
#
_entry.id   812d29aafbcedf43dba358171c2e735c
#
_cell.length_a   1.000
_cell.length_b   1.000
_cell.length_c   1.000
_cell.angle_alpha   90.00
_cell.angle_beta   90.00
_cell.angle_gamma   90.00
#
_symmetry.space_group_name_H-M   'P 1'
#
loop_
_entity.id
_entity.type
_entity.pdbx_description
1 polymer ?
#
loop_
_entity_poly.entity_id
_entity_poly.type
_entity_poly.pdbx_seq_one_letter_code
_entity_poly.pdbx_strand_id
1 'polypeptide(L)'
;MAKLFSRAATFDHIQAFLEDTHGQITIGEIPPIRRAALAAQGKNPRVSLVGRPNETVPELLQRLDVALAAFIASGTITDEVLPEIKRRRAAPQK
;
A
#
# COMPACT_ATOMS: atom_id res chain seq x y z
N MET A 1 6.93 -10.50 26.40
CA MET A 1 7.00 -11.78 25.72
C MET A 1 6.94 -11.61 24.24
N ALA A 2 8.01 -11.96 23.58
CA ALA A 2 8.08 -11.82 22.13
C ALA A 2 6.99 -12.60 21.40
N LYS A 3 6.59 -13.72 21.95
CA LYS A 3 5.57 -14.54 21.34
C LYS A 3 4.25 -13.83 21.16
N LEU A 4 3.89 -12.98 22.12
CA LEU A 4 2.64 -12.27 22.03
C LEU A 4 2.66 -11.31 20.85
N PHE A 5 3.80 -10.71 20.60
CA PHE A 5 3.92 -9.77 19.50
C PHE A 5 4.00 -10.46 18.16
N SER A 6 4.56 -11.67 18.14
CA SER A 6 4.65 -12.38 16.88
C SER A 6 3.28 -12.86 16.39
N ARG A 7 2.25 -12.80 17.23
CA ARG A 7 0.90 -13.11 16.78
C ARG A 7 0.22 -11.93 16.11
N ALA A 8 0.79 -10.75 16.25
CA ALA A 8 0.30 -9.59 15.54
C ALA A 8 0.55 -9.79 14.05
N ALA A 9 0.08 -8.86 13.26
CA ALA A 9 0.25 -8.93 11.82
C ALA A 9 1.72 -9.17 11.47
N THR A 10 1.98 -10.17 10.65
CA THR A 10 3.33 -10.53 10.27
C THR A 10 3.78 -9.87 8.98
N PHE A 11 2.84 -9.43 8.16
CA PHE A 11 3.14 -8.79 6.87
C PHE A 11 4.07 -9.63 6.01
N ASP A 12 3.74 -10.91 5.89
CA ASP A 12 4.60 -11.84 5.16
C ASP A 12 4.78 -11.44 3.70
N HIS A 13 3.76 -10.86 3.09
CA HIS A 13 3.85 -10.49 1.68
C HIS A 13 4.60 -9.18 1.47
N ILE A 14 4.51 -8.27 2.45
CA ILE A 14 5.37 -7.09 2.43
C ILE A 14 6.82 -7.51 2.55
N GLN A 15 7.11 -8.42 3.47
CA GLN A 15 8.47 -8.90 3.64
C GLN A 15 8.98 -9.58 2.38
N ALA A 16 8.19 -10.46 1.79
CA ALA A 16 8.58 -11.14 0.56
C ALA A 16 8.81 -10.15 -0.57
N PHE A 17 7.95 -9.13 -0.68
CA PHE A 17 8.10 -8.13 -1.73
C PHE A 17 9.44 -7.40 -1.59
N LEU A 18 9.78 -7.02 -0.36
CA LEU A 18 11.02 -6.30 -0.12
C LEU A 18 12.26 -7.17 -0.34
N GLU A 19 12.21 -8.41 0.09
CA GLU A 19 13.38 -9.28 0.07
C GLU A 19 13.54 -10.05 -1.22
N ASP A 20 12.44 -10.58 -1.75
CA ASP A 20 12.52 -11.48 -2.90
C ASP A 20 12.48 -10.74 -4.23
N THR A 21 11.88 -9.57 -4.26
CA THR A 21 11.75 -8.82 -5.51
C THR A 21 12.56 -7.53 -5.52
N HIS A 22 13.27 -7.25 -4.43
CA HIS A 22 14.01 -6.00 -4.25
C HIS A 22 13.11 -4.78 -4.40
N GLY A 23 11.86 -4.92 -3.94
CA GLY A 23 10.90 -3.85 -4.03
C GLY A 23 11.12 -2.77 -2.98
N GLN A 24 10.36 -1.70 -3.10
CA GLN A 24 10.38 -0.59 -2.17
C GLN A 24 8.98 -0.30 -1.69
N ILE A 25 8.87 0.04 -0.41
CA ILE A 25 7.59 0.39 0.21
C ILE A 25 7.71 1.81 0.73
N THR A 26 6.74 2.64 0.40
CA THR A 26 6.66 4.01 0.88
C THR A 26 5.32 4.20 1.57
N ILE A 27 5.35 4.68 2.79
CA ILE A 27 4.14 4.97 3.57
C ILE A 27 4.20 6.44 3.96
N GLY A 28 3.13 7.16 3.72
CA GLY A 28 3.06 8.54 4.13
C GLY A 28 2.40 9.41 3.09
N GLU A 29 2.77 10.68 3.07
CA GLU A 29 2.19 11.64 2.16
C GLU A 29 2.82 11.50 0.77
N ILE A 30 1.96 11.29 -0.20
CA ILE A 30 2.34 11.31 -1.61
C ILE A 30 1.41 12.33 -2.24
N PRO A 31 1.85 13.59 -2.40
CA PRO A 31 0.94 14.65 -2.81
C PRO A 31 0.17 14.33 -4.08
N PRO A 32 -1.11 14.66 -4.14
CA PRO A 32 -1.91 15.37 -3.12
C PRO A 32 -2.53 14.46 -2.06
N ILE A 33 -2.13 13.21 -1.99
CA ILE A 33 -2.67 12.22 -1.06
C ILE A 33 -1.92 12.35 0.26
N ARG A 34 -2.64 12.61 1.35
CA ARG A 34 -2.01 12.82 2.64
C ARG A 34 -1.50 11.54 3.28
N ARG A 35 -2.15 10.44 3.01
CA ARG A 35 -1.72 9.16 3.54
C ARG A 35 -1.90 8.11 2.46
N ALA A 36 -0.81 7.51 2.07
CA ALA A 36 -0.81 6.51 1.02
C ALA A 36 0.19 5.42 1.35
N ALA A 37 0.03 4.29 0.71
CA ALA A 37 0.99 3.19 0.78
C ALA A 37 1.32 2.78 -0.65
N LEU A 38 2.59 2.78 -0.97
CA LEU A 38 3.05 2.47 -2.31
C LEU A 38 4.06 1.34 -2.27
N ALA A 39 3.85 0.32 -3.08
CA ALA A 39 4.81 -0.75 -3.28
C ALA A 39 5.24 -0.71 -4.74
N ALA A 40 6.54 -0.58 -4.98
CA ALA A 40 7.07 -0.43 -6.33
C ALA A 40 8.32 -1.28 -6.52
N GLN A 41 8.53 -1.69 -7.76
CA GLN A 41 9.78 -2.33 -8.19
C GLN A 41 10.45 -1.36 -9.13
N GLY A 42 11.49 -0.68 -8.63
CA GLY A 42 12.10 0.39 -9.39
C GLY A 42 11.08 1.48 -9.68
N LYS A 43 10.85 1.76 -10.94
CA LYS A 43 9.89 2.79 -11.34
C LYS A 43 8.48 2.25 -11.57
N ASN A 44 8.26 0.97 -11.32
CA ASN A 44 7.00 0.31 -11.64
C ASN A 44 6.16 0.12 -10.37
N PRO A 45 5.12 0.94 -10.16
CA PRO A 45 4.24 0.73 -9.02
C PRO A 45 3.46 -0.58 -9.20
N ARG A 46 3.37 -1.35 -8.14
CA ARG A 46 2.62 -2.60 -8.16
C ARG A 46 1.36 -2.51 -7.31
N VAL A 47 1.43 -1.80 -6.19
CA VAL A 47 0.28 -1.56 -5.33
C VAL A 47 0.35 -0.11 -4.86
N SER A 48 -0.75 0.61 -5.02
CA SER A 48 -0.86 1.99 -4.55
C SER A 48 -2.19 2.13 -3.83
N LEU A 49 -2.16 2.40 -2.54
CA LEU A 49 -3.35 2.48 -1.71
C LEU A 49 -3.52 3.87 -1.15
N VAL A 50 -4.77 4.30 -1.00
CA VAL A 50 -5.11 5.57 -0.34
C VAL A 50 -5.62 5.23 1.05
N GLY A 51 -5.05 5.90 2.08
CA GLY A 51 -5.52 5.72 3.45
C GLY A 51 -6.96 6.15 3.59
N ARG A 52 -7.76 5.35 4.28
CA ARG A 52 -9.17 5.63 4.50
C ARG A 52 -9.34 6.50 5.73
N PRO A 53 -10.46 7.23 5.83
CA PRO A 53 -10.73 8.00 7.04
C PRO A 53 -10.69 7.07 8.26
N ASN A 54 -9.99 7.51 9.29
CA ASN A 54 -9.86 6.77 10.55
C ASN A 54 -9.08 5.46 10.45
N GLU A 55 -8.48 5.19 9.31
CA GLU A 55 -7.64 4.00 9.16
C GLU A 55 -6.30 4.25 9.85
N THR A 56 -5.90 3.32 10.70
CA THR A 56 -4.58 3.41 11.33
C THR A 56 -3.50 2.93 10.37
N VAL A 57 -2.25 3.28 10.68
CA VAL A 57 -1.13 2.81 9.87
C VAL A 57 -1.05 1.28 9.85
N PRO A 58 -1.19 0.57 11.00
CA PRO A 58 -1.22 -0.89 10.93
C PRO A 58 -2.33 -1.44 10.04
N GLU A 59 -3.51 -0.81 10.05
CA GLU A 59 -4.60 -1.25 9.18
C GLU A 59 -4.26 -1.04 7.71
N LEU A 60 -3.64 0.09 7.40
CA LEU A 60 -3.21 0.36 6.03
C LEU A 60 -2.15 -0.65 5.58
N LEU A 61 -1.20 -0.96 6.46
CA LEU A 61 -0.19 -1.97 6.16
C LEU A 61 -0.81 -3.35 5.94
N GLN A 62 -1.84 -3.68 6.69
CA GLN A 62 -2.52 -4.94 6.50
C GLN A 62 -3.18 -5.01 5.12
N ARG A 63 -3.81 -3.93 4.71
CA ARG A 63 -4.37 -3.87 3.35
C ARG A 63 -3.30 -3.97 2.29
N LEU A 64 -2.16 -3.33 2.53
CA LEU A 64 -1.03 -3.42 1.60
C LEU A 64 -0.55 -4.86 1.48
N ASP A 65 -0.45 -5.55 2.61
CA ASP A 65 0.01 -6.94 2.59
C ASP A 65 -0.94 -7.82 1.79
N VAL A 66 -2.24 -7.63 1.95
CA VAL A 66 -3.24 -8.40 1.21
C VAL A 66 -3.13 -8.11 -0.29
N ALA A 67 -2.97 -6.85 -0.65
CA ALA A 67 -2.85 -6.49 -2.07
C ALA A 67 -1.56 -7.04 -2.67
N LEU A 68 -0.48 -7.06 -1.90
CA LEU A 68 0.76 -7.67 -2.36
C LEU A 68 0.65 -9.18 -2.51
N ALA A 69 -0.15 -9.82 -1.66
CA ALA A 69 -0.41 -11.25 -1.83
C ALA A 69 -1.02 -11.51 -3.21
N ALA A 70 -1.97 -10.68 -3.62
CA ALA A 70 -2.59 -10.82 -4.93
C ALA A 70 -1.58 -10.55 -6.06
N PHE A 71 -0.72 -9.56 -5.87
CA PHE A 71 0.31 -9.30 -6.88
C PHE A 71 1.28 -10.46 -7.01
N ILE A 72 1.73 -10.99 -5.88
CA ILE A 72 2.70 -12.10 -5.90
C ILE A 72 2.06 -13.35 -6.52
N ALA A 73 0.80 -13.61 -6.20
CA ALA A 73 0.14 -14.82 -6.66
C ALA A 73 -0.24 -14.76 -8.13
N SER A 74 -0.66 -13.60 -8.64
CA SER A 74 -1.24 -13.54 -9.98
C SER A 74 -0.84 -12.30 -10.78
N GLY A 75 0.05 -11.46 -10.25
CA GLY A 75 0.44 -10.25 -10.95
C GLY A 75 -0.60 -9.14 -10.91
N THR A 76 -1.60 -9.26 -10.05
CA THR A 76 -2.66 -8.25 -9.97
C THR A 76 -2.11 -6.92 -9.47
N ILE A 77 -2.35 -5.86 -10.24
CA ILE A 77 -1.95 -4.51 -9.87
C ILE A 77 -3.13 -3.84 -9.18
N THR A 78 -2.87 -3.22 -8.04
CA THR A 78 -3.90 -2.48 -7.30
C THR A 78 -3.50 -1.02 -7.27
N ASP A 79 -4.39 -0.15 -7.77
CA ASP A 79 -4.09 1.27 -7.82
C ASP A 79 -5.30 2.07 -7.35
N GLU A 80 -5.21 2.62 -6.13
CA GLU A 80 -6.22 3.50 -5.60
C GLU A 80 -5.83 4.97 -5.74
N VAL A 81 -4.54 5.23 -5.99
CA VAL A 81 -4.03 6.60 -5.99
C VAL A 81 -4.43 7.35 -7.26
N LEU A 82 -4.20 6.75 -8.42
CA LEU A 82 -4.52 7.42 -9.67
C LEU A 82 -6.01 7.74 -9.83
N PRO A 83 -6.92 6.81 -9.55
CA PRO A 83 -8.34 7.14 -9.58
C PRO A 83 -8.69 8.26 -8.59
N GLU A 84 -8.08 8.27 -7.42
CA GLU A 84 -8.35 9.32 -6.43
C GLU A 84 -7.88 10.68 -6.94
N ILE A 85 -6.70 10.74 -7.56
CA ILE A 85 -6.19 11.98 -8.11
C ILE A 85 -7.12 12.47 -9.22
N LYS A 86 -7.55 11.58 -10.11
CA LYS A 86 -8.46 11.95 -11.18
C LYS A 86 -9.78 12.46 -10.65
N ARG A 87 -10.30 11.83 -9.61
CA ARG A 87 -11.55 12.25 -8.99
C ARG A 87 -11.41 13.66 -8.42
N ARG A 88 -10.29 13.96 -7.77
CA ARG A 88 -10.06 15.29 -7.21
C ARG A 88 -9.93 16.34 -8.29
N ARG A 89 -9.28 16.01 -9.39
CA ARG A 89 -9.15 16.96 -10.51
C ARG A 89 -10.47 17.23 -11.18
N ALA A 90 -11.34 16.23 -11.25
CA ALA A 90 -12.65 16.36 -11.87
C ALA A 90 -13.65 17.08 -10.98
N ALA A 91 -13.35 17.20 -9.68
CA ALA A 91 -14.26 17.87 -8.75
C ALA A 91 -14.43 19.33 -9.13
N PRO A 92 -15.65 19.87 -9.00
CA PRO A 92 -15.85 21.28 -9.31
C PRO A 92 -14.99 22.17 -8.44
N GLN A 93 -14.47 23.22 -9.03
CA GLN A 93 -13.71 24.21 -8.29
C GLN A 93 -14.67 25.26 -7.74
N LYS A 94 -14.49 25.63 -6.50
CA LYS A 94 -15.35 26.62 -5.84
C LYS A 94 -14.58 27.79 -5.31
#